data_bfdd458b18c7cd533a7e4946bda62db2
#
_entry.id   bfdd458b18c7cd533a7e4946bda62db2
#
_cell.length_a   1.000
_cell.length_b   1.000
_cell.length_c   1.000
_cell.angle_alpha   90.00
_cell.angle_beta   90.00
_cell.angle_gamma   90.00
#
_symmetry.space_group_name_H-M   'P 1'
#
loop_
_entity.id
_entity.type
_entity.pdbx_description
1 polymer ?
#
loop_
_entity_poly.entity_id
_entity_poly.type
_entity_poly.pdbx_seq_one_letter_code
_entity_poly.pdbx_strand_id
1 'polypeptide(L)'
;MSGSGEAELVEESYSVTVKGIPQGSVLVKTDLLDSKGFVTGDPYGRRADYALIDFLNDRITFIELKSRNPNHQHVADQLRGAGAVLDYVTAVVRHFMRESIDFANFERRYVLLSNNGGKDSVRKNLEPNDFLILKRRASVPYARFC
;
A
#
# COMPACT_ATOMS: atom_id res chain seq x y z
N MET A 1 17.24 -21.70 2.84
CA MET A 1 15.80 -21.48 3.08
C MET A 1 15.52 -19.99 3.01
N SER A 2 14.74 -19.57 2.06
CA SER A 2 14.20 -18.20 2.04
C SER A 2 13.07 -18.13 3.08
N GLY A 3 13.33 -17.55 4.25
CA GLY A 3 12.31 -17.30 5.23
C GLY A 3 11.29 -16.31 4.64
N SER A 4 10.04 -16.71 4.50
CA SER A 4 8.97 -15.80 4.19
C SER A 4 8.34 -15.32 5.49
N GLY A 5 8.08 -14.02 5.58
CA GLY A 5 7.41 -13.40 6.70
C GLY A 5 5.89 -13.32 6.53
N GLU A 6 5.23 -12.90 7.59
CA GLU A 6 3.82 -12.51 7.54
C GLU A 6 3.61 -11.19 8.28
N ALA A 7 2.61 -10.44 7.90
CA ALA A 7 2.22 -9.20 8.54
C ALA A 7 0.71 -9.10 8.67
N GLU A 8 0.25 -8.63 9.84
CA GLU A 8 -1.15 -8.33 10.05
C GLU A 8 -1.42 -6.86 9.72
N LEU A 9 -2.37 -6.63 8.83
CA LEU A 9 -2.87 -5.31 8.48
C LEU A 9 -4.20 -5.09 9.17
N VAL A 10 -4.35 -3.96 9.85
CA VAL A 10 -5.54 -3.67 10.65
C VAL A 10 -6.10 -2.30 10.31
N GLU A 11 -7.40 -2.24 10.12
CA GLU A 11 -8.17 -1.01 10.00
C GLU A 11 -9.53 -1.19 10.67
N GLU A 12 -9.81 -0.41 11.71
CA GLU A 12 -11.02 -0.52 12.53
C GLU A 12 -11.28 -1.96 13.01
N SER A 13 -12.37 -2.57 12.53
CA SER A 13 -12.79 -3.93 12.88
C SER A 13 -12.35 -5.00 11.86
N TYR A 14 -11.60 -4.60 10.84
CA TYR A 14 -11.15 -5.51 9.78
C TYR A 14 -9.64 -5.71 9.87
N SER A 15 -9.22 -6.97 9.87
CA SER A 15 -7.80 -7.33 9.80
C SER A 15 -7.57 -8.41 8.75
N VAL A 16 -6.41 -8.33 8.11
CA VAL A 16 -5.96 -9.30 7.09
C VAL A 16 -4.51 -9.64 7.36
N THR A 17 -4.18 -10.92 7.37
CA THR A 17 -2.79 -11.37 7.45
C THR A 17 -2.24 -11.59 6.04
N VAL A 18 -1.19 -10.88 5.68
CA VAL A 18 -0.44 -11.10 4.43
C VAL A 18 0.65 -12.11 4.70
N LYS A 19 0.67 -13.21 3.94
CA LYS A 19 1.60 -14.32 4.09
C LYS A 19 2.57 -14.41 2.91
N GLY A 20 3.74 -14.97 3.15
CA GLY A 20 4.74 -15.16 2.10
C GLY A 20 5.47 -13.89 1.69
N ILE A 21 5.57 -12.92 2.59
CA ILE A 21 6.30 -11.68 2.36
C ILE A 21 7.80 -11.99 2.26
N PRO A 22 8.51 -11.50 1.23
CA PRO A 22 9.94 -11.71 1.10
C PRO A 22 10.73 -11.19 2.31
N GLN A 23 11.76 -11.90 2.68
CA GLN A 23 12.63 -11.50 3.78
C GLN A 23 13.26 -10.13 3.51
N GLY A 24 13.35 -9.30 4.54
CA GLY A 24 13.89 -7.94 4.44
C GLY A 24 12.90 -6.90 3.94
N SER A 25 11.65 -7.30 3.66
CA SER A 25 10.58 -6.32 3.34
C SER A 25 10.23 -5.45 4.55
N VAL A 26 9.79 -4.22 4.26
CA VAL A 26 9.38 -3.24 5.28
C VAL A 26 7.93 -2.88 5.07
N LEU A 27 7.14 -2.97 6.13
CA LEU A 27 5.76 -2.48 6.15
C LEU A 27 5.71 -1.09 6.79
N VAL A 28 5.20 -0.12 6.05
CA VAL A 28 5.03 1.25 6.52
C VAL A 28 3.54 1.53 6.71
N LYS A 29 3.16 2.01 7.89
CA LYS A 29 1.80 2.49 8.14
C LYS A 29 1.72 3.95 7.69
N THR A 30 1.27 4.18 6.48
CA THR A 30 1.34 5.47 5.79
C THR A 30 0.37 6.51 6.36
N ASP A 31 -0.72 6.09 6.99
CA ASP A 31 -1.67 6.98 7.66
C ASP A 31 -1.09 7.69 8.88
N LEU A 32 0.00 7.19 9.45
CA LEU A 32 0.72 7.84 10.55
C LEU A 32 1.62 9.00 10.10
N LEU A 33 1.89 9.11 8.79
CA LEU A 33 2.71 10.18 8.25
C LEU A 33 1.88 11.46 8.14
N ASP A 34 2.25 12.49 8.90
CA ASP A 34 1.51 13.74 8.94
C ASP A 34 1.91 14.67 7.79
N SER A 35 0.91 15.04 6.99
CA SER A 35 1.09 16.00 5.88
C SER A 35 0.45 17.35 6.13
N LYS A 36 -0.12 17.59 7.31
CA LYS A 36 -0.91 18.79 7.62
C LYS A 36 -0.11 20.10 7.53
N GLY A 37 1.20 20.04 7.64
CA GLY A 37 2.06 21.20 7.57
C GLY A 37 2.30 21.72 6.14
N PHE A 38 2.00 20.94 5.11
CA PHE A 38 2.29 21.34 3.72
C PHE A 38 1.22 20.92 2.70
N VAL A 39 0.32 20.02 3.04
CA VAL A 39 -0.81 19.62 2.17
C VAL A 39 -2.09 19.62 2.97
N THR A 40 -3.05 20.44 2.58
CA THR A 40 -4.35 20.56 3.25
C THR A 40 -5.50 20.39 2.27
N GLY A 41 -6.63 19.90 2.78
CA GLY A 41 -7.85 19.73 2.03
C GLY A 41 -7.93 18.43 1.21
N ASP A 42 -9.14 18.11 0.77
CA ASP A 42 -9.44 16.97 -0.07
C ASP A 42 -9.26 17.31 -1.56
N PRO A 43 -8.72 16.38 -2.37
CA PRO A 43 -8.26 15.02 -2.03
C PRO A 43 -6.80 14.93 -1.58
N TYR A 44 -6.09 16.02 -1.48
CA TYR A 44 -4.63 16.07 -1.39
C TYR A 44 -4.05 15.47 -0.10
N GLY A 45 -4.82 15.44 0.98
CA GLY A 45 -4.41 14.84 2.25
C GLY A 45 -4.75 13.36 2.38
N ARG A 46 -5.38 12.73 1.39
CA ARG A 46 -5.77 11.33 1.43
C ARG A 46 -4.58 10.41 1.27
N ARG A 47 -4.52 9.35 2.08
CA ARG A 47 -3.46 8.34 2.05
C ARG A 47 -4.05 6.96 2.27
N ALA A 48 -3.46 5.95 1.63
CA ALA A 48 -3.75 4.56 1.93
C ALA A 48 -3.21 4.18 3.32
N ASP A 49 -3.67 3.05 3.86
CA ASP A 49 -3.29 2.62 5.21
C ASP A 49 -1.83 2.15 5.27
N TYR A 50 -1.37 1.42 4.26
CA TYR A 50 -0.06 0.77 4.28
C TYR A 50 0.69 0.87 2.96
N ALA A 51 2.01 0.85 3.05
CA ALA A 51 2.92 0.57 1.96
C ALA A 51 3.84 -0.59 2.36
N LEU A 52 3.87 -1.64 1.55
CA LEU A 52 4.77 -2.78 1.73
C LEU A 52 5.90 -2.66 0.72
N ILE A 53 7.12 -2.50 1.22
CA ILE A 53 8.33 -2.32 0.41
C ILE A 53 9.09 -3.64 0.36
N ASP A 54 9.15 -4.23 -0.80
CA ASP A 54 9.86 -5.46 -1.10
C ASP A 54 11.19 -5.11 -1.79
N PHE A 55 12.25 -5.08 -1.03
CA PHE A 55 13.59 -4.75 -1.52
C PHE A 55 14.21 -5.88 -2.36
N LEU A 56 13.72 -7.11 -2.21
CA LEU A 56 14.23 -8.24 -2.98
C LEU A 56 13.81 -8.16 -4.45
N ASN A 57 12.60 -7.67 -4.70
CA ASN A 57 12.02 -7.58 -6.03
C ASN A 57 11.83 -6.14 -6.53
N ASP A 58 12.37 -5.15 -5.82
CA ASP A 58 12.23 -3.72 -6.11
C ASP A 58 10.76 -3.33 -6.36
N ARG A 59 9.89 -3.68 -5.41
CA ARG A 59 8.44 -3.47 -5.53
C ARG A 59 7.86 -2.78 -4.30
N ILE A 60 6.91 -1.88 -4.54
CA ILE A 60 6.13 -1.24 -3.49
C ILE A 60 4.67 -1.51 -3.75
N THR A 61 3.99 -2.08 -2.75
CA THR A 61 2.54 -2.32 -2.80
C THR A 61 1.84 -1.39 -1.83
N PHE A 62 1.01 -0.50 -2.36
CA PHE A 62 0.14 0.36 -1.57
C PHE A 62 -1.17 -0.37 -1.29
N ILE A 63 -1.58 -0.40 -0.03
CA ILE A 63 -2.70 -1.22 0.43
C ILE A 63 -3.67 -0.35 1.23
N GLU A 64 -4.92 -0.37 0.83
CA GLU A 64 -6.05 0.22 1.56
C GLU A 64 -6.95 -0.89 2.08
N LEU A 65 -7.39 -0.79 3.34
CA LEU A 65 -8.37 -1.69 3.94
C LEU A 65 -9.70 -0.97 4.11
N LYS A 66 -10.80 -1.64 3.78
CA LYS A 66 -12.16 -1.13 4.01
C LYS A 66 -13.04 -2.18 4.64
N SER A 67 -13.62 -1.85 5.78
CA SER A 67 -14.59 -2.70 6.49
C SER A 67 -15.98 -2.66 5.86
N ARG A 68 -16.27 -1.65 5.03
CA ARG A 68 -17.56 -1.40 4.37
C ARG A 68 -17.38 -1.17 2.88
N ASN A 69 -18.50 -0.96 2.16
CA ASN A 69 -18.48 -0.61 0.74
C ASN A 69 -17.69 0.68 0.50
N PRO A 70 -16.58 0.63 -0.23
CA PRO A 70 -15.79 1.81 -0.50
C PRO A 70 -16.33 2.58 -1.72
N ASN A 71 -16.10 3.89 -1.71
CA ASN A 71 -16.16 4.68 -2.93
C ASN A 71 -14.85 4.48 -3.70
N HIS A 72 -14.91 3.98 -4.93
CA HIS A 72 -13.73 3.62 -5.72
C HIS A 72 -12.82 4.83 -6.00
N GLN A 73 -13.40 6.00 -6.28
CA GLN A 73 -12.59 7.21 -6.49
C GLN A 73 -11.85 7.62 -5.21
N HIS A 74 -12.50 7.47 -4.07
CA HIS A 74 -11.89 7.74 -2.77
C HIS A 74 -10.69 6.81 -2.50
N VAL A 75 -10.85 5.53 -2.79
CA VAL A 75 -9.77 4.54 -2.66
C VAL A 75 -8.62 4.87 -3.61
N ALA A 76 -8.92 5.20 -4.87
CA ALA A 76 -7.91 5.61 -5.85
C ALA A 76 -7.12 6.83 -5.37
N ASP A 77 -7.79 7.82 -4.78
CA ASP A 77 -7.15 9.02 -4.24
C ASP A 77 -6.27 8.69 -3.02
N GLN A 78 -6.72 7.78 -2.15
CA GLN A 78 -5.91 7.32 -1.01
C GLN A 78 -4.64 6.59 -1.46
N LEU A 79 -4.76 5.69 -2.45
CA LEU A 79 -3.63 4.97 -3.02
C LEU A 79 -2.64 5.91 -3.71
N ARG A 80 -3.16 6.90 -4.44
CA ARG A 80 -2.33 7.94 -5.08
C ARG A 80 -1.61 8.79 -4.04
N GLY A 81 -2.30 9.18 -2.98
CA GLY A 81 -1.73 9.97 -1.88
C GLY A 81 -0.60 9.26 -1.15
N ALA A 82 -0.72 7.96 -0.93
CA ALA A 82 0.36 7.16 -0.33
C ALA A 82 1.61 7.16 -1.22
N GLY A 83 1.43 7.08 -2.53
CA GLY A 83 2.54 7.20 -3.50
C GLY A 83 3.23 8.56 -3.42
N ALA A 84 2.47 9.64 -3.32
CA ALA A 84 3.01 11.00 -3.20
C ALA A 84 3.82 11.19 -1.90
N VAL A 85 3.33 10.64 -0.78
CA VAL A 85 4.06 10.68 0.50
C VAL A 85 5.38 9.92 0.38
N LEU A 86 5.38 8.75 -0.23
CA LEU A 86 6.60 7.98 -0.42
C LEU A 86 7.60 8.72 -1.33
N ASP A 87 7.13 9.40 -2.37
CA ASP A 87 7.99 10.24 -3.23
C ASP A 87 8.65 11.36 -2.43
N TYR A 88 7.91 12.00 -1.52
CA TYR A 88 8.47 13.00 -0.62
C TYR A 88 9.52 12.39 0.33
N VAL A 89 9.22 11.26 0.95
CA VAL A 89 10.18 10.56 1.83
C VAL A 89 11.46 10.20 1.06
N THR A 90 11.34 9.71 -0.17
CA THR A 90 12.47 9.41 -1.06
C THR A 90 13.32 10.64 -1.30
N ALA A 91 12.69 11.79 -1.57
CA ALA A 91 13.41 13.05 -1.77
C ALA A 91 14.17 13.48 -0.51
N VAL A 92 13.55 13.36 0.68
CA VAL A 92 14.20 13.67 1.97
C VAL A 92 15.41 12.77 2.19
N VAL A 93 15.27 11.47 2.00
CA VAL A 93 16.37 10.50 2.16
C VAL A 93 17.52 10.84 1.21
N ARG A 94 17.22 11.12 -0.04
CA ARG A 94 18.22 11.46 -1.05
C ARG A 94 19.00 12.74 -0.69
N HIS A 95 18.29 13.79 -0.26
CA HIS A 95 18.89 15.09 -0.01
C HIS A 95 19.64 15.19 1.31
N PHE A 96 19.16 14.53 2.36
CA PHE A 96 19.68 14.70 3.71
C PHE A 96 20.50 13.52 4.21
N MET A 97 20.17 12.31 3.80
CA MET A 97 20.84 11.09 4.27
C MET A 97 21.86 10.53 3.27
N ARG A 98 21.89 11.05 2.05
CA ARG A 98 22.80 10.62 0.97
C ARG A 98 22.75 9.12 0.68
N GLU A 99 21.61 8.49 0.94
CA GLU A 99 21.38 7.08 0.65
C GLU A 99 21.16 6.86 -0.85
N SER A 100 21.56 5.70 -1.33
CA SER A 100 21.47 5.33 -2.75
C SER A 100 20.16 4.66 -3.12
N ILE A 101 19.18 4.53 -2.22
CA ILE A 101 17.90 3.90 -2.49
C ILE A 101 17.05 4.83 -3.36
N ASP A 102 16.69 4.34 -4.54
CA ASP A 102 15.83 5.06 -5.47
C ASP A 102 14.48 4.36 -5.63
N PHE A 103 13.51 4.71 -4.78
CA PHE A 103 12.16 4.17 -4.85
C PHE A 103 11.40 4.57 -6.12
N ALA A 104 11.87 5.57 -6.87
CA ALA A 104 11.25 5.94 -8.15
C ALA A 104 11.36 4.83 -9.20
N ASN A 105 12.38 3.97 -9.09
CA ASN A 105 12.59 2.82 -9.98
C ASN A 105 11.90 1.54 -9.51
N PHE A 106 11.27 1.54 -8.33
CA PHE A 106 10.52 0.38 -7.85
C PHE A 106 9.19 0.26 -8.60
N GLU A 107 8.82 -0.98 -8.93
CA GLU A 107 7.50 -1.29 -9.48
C GLU A 107 6.43 -1.00 -8.43
N ARG A 108 5.35 -0.32 -8.81
CA ARG A 108 4.26 0.02 -7.91
C ARG A 108 3.04 -0.84 -8.17
N ARG A 109 2.41 -1.30 -7.09
CA ARG A 109 1.16 -2.05 -7.10
C ARG A 109 0.14 -1.40 -6.17
N TYR A 110 -1.13 -1.54 -6.50
CA TYR A 110 -2.23 -0.88 -5.78
C TYR A 110 -3.31 -1.89 -5.46
N VAL A 111 -3.67 -2.02 -4.19
CA VAL A 111 -4.56 -3.07 -3.69
C VAL A 111 -5.57 -2.51 -2.71
N LEU A 112 -6.83 -2.91 -2.87
CA LEU A 112 -7.89 -2.76 -1.89
C LEU A 112 -8.21 -4.11 -1.28
N LEU A 113 -8.11 -4.23 0.04
CA LEU A 113 -8.61 -5.34 0.81
C LEU A 113 -9.96 -4.93 1.42
N SER A 114 -11.05 -5.54 0.96
CA SER A 114 -12.41 -5.18 1.36
C SER A 114 -13.06 -6.31 2.14
N ASN A 115 -13.70 -5.98 3.27
CA ASN A 115 -14.47 -6.95 4.05
C ASN A 115 -15.85 -7.27 3.46
N ASN A 116 -16.21 -6.68 2.33
CA ASN A 116 -17.44 -6.98 1.64
C ASN A 116 -17.39 -8.34 0.93
N GLY A 117 -18.55 -9.00 0.82
CA GLY A 117 -18.71 -10.20 0.01
C GLY A 117 -18.63 -9.88 -1.49
N GLY A 118 -18.57 -10.93 -2.30
CA GLY A 118 -18.50 -10.84 -3.74
C GLY A 118 -17.23 -11.42 -4.32
N LYS A 119 -17.05 -11.23 -5.62
CA LYS A 119 -15.86 -11.71 -6.33
C LYS A 119 -14.73 -10.70 -6.27
N ASP A 120 -13.50 -11.20 -6.28
CA ASP A 120 -12.31 -10.40 -6.48
C ASP A 120 -12.33 -9.77 -7.89
N SER A 121 -11.73 -8.60 -8.04
CA SER A 121 -11.52 -8.03 -9.36
C SER A 121 -10.33 -8.69 -10.06
N VAL A 122 -10.38 -8.70 -11.40
CA VAL A 122 -9.24 -9.09 -12.24
C VAL A 122 -8.69 -7.81 -12.87
N ARG A 123 -7.69 -7.22 -12.22
CA ARG A 123 -7.09 -5.95 -12.67
C ARG A 123 -5.57 -6.05 -12.62
N LYS A 124 -4.90 -5.24 -13.43
CA LYS A 124 -3.44 -5.22 -13.52
C LYS A 124 -2.77 -4.55 -12.32
N ASN A 125 -3.51 -3.77 -11.55
CA ASN A 125 -3.07 -3.04 -10.33
C ASN A 125 -1.77 -2.22 -10.48
N LEU A 126 -1.51 -1.73 -11.68
CA LEU A 126 -0.32 -0.93 -12.00
C LEU A 126 -0.51 0.58 -11.81
N GLU A 127 -1.76 1.01 -11.64
CA GLU A 127 -2.13 2.40 -11.46
C GLU A 127 -3.16 2.57 -10.34
N PRO A 128 -3.20 3.74 -9.67
CA PRO A 128 -4.15 3.97 -8.59
C PRO A 128 -5.63 3.81 -8.97
N ASN A 129 -5.99 4.09 -10.22
CA ASN A 129 -7.37 3.94 -10.72
C ASN A 129 -7.71 2.50 -11.15
N ASP A 130 -6.74 1.64 -11.25
CA ASP A 130 -6.90 0.23 -11.68
C ASP A 130 -6.40 -0.72 -10.59
N PHE A 131 -6.78 -0.47 -9.35
CA PHE A 131 -6.35 -1.26 -8.20
C PHE A 131 -7.02 -2.63 -8.16
N LEU A 132 -6.29 -3.63 -7.66
CA LEU A 132 -6.79 -4.97 -7.39
C LEU A 132 -7.73 -4.94 -6.17
N ILE A 133 -8.87 -5.60 -6.27
CA ILE A 133 -9.81 -5.75 -5.14
C ILE A 133 -9.84 -7.21 -4.72
N LEU A 134 -9.49 -7.49 -3.46
CA LEU A 134 -9.62 -8.79 -2.83
C LEU A 134 -10.71 -8.72 -1.75
N LYS A 135 -11.71 -9.59 -1.87
CA LYS A 135 -12.94 -9.56 -1.08
C LYS A 135 -12.92 -10.56 0.07
N ARG A 136 -13.34 -10.12 1.25
CA ARG A 136 -13.65 -10.93 2.45
C ARG A 136 -12.61 -12.01 2.75
N ARG A 137 -11.37 -11.58 2.99
CA ARG A 137 -10.27 -12.50 3.32
C ARG A 137 -9.74 -12.24 4.73
N ALA A 138 -9.50 -13.31 5.49
CA ALA A 138 -8.76 -13.25 6.75
C ALA A 138 -7.25 -13.29 6.49
N SER A 139 -6.84 -13.95 5.41
CA SER A 139 -5.44 -13.99 4.99
C SER A 139 -5.32 -13.97 3.46
N VAL A 140 -4.22 -13.43 2.99
CA VAL A 140 -3.91 -13.35 1.56
C VAL A 140 -2.42 -13.62 1.32
N PRO A 141 -2.06 -14.43 0.30
CA PRO A 141 -0.66 -14.59 -0.05
C PRO A 141 -0.14 -13.34 -0.77
N TYR A 142 1.06 -12.91 -0.41
CA TYR A 142 1.73 -11.75 -1.03
C TYR A 142 1.78 -11.86 -2.57
N ALA A 143 1.96 -13.07 -3.08
CA ALA A 143 1.96 -13.32 -4.52
C ALA A 143 0.70 -12.84 -5.27
N ARG A 144 -0.42 -12.65 -4.56
CA ARG A 144 -1.65 -12.11 -5.17
C ARG A 144 -1.54 -10.61 -5.50
N PHE A 145 -0.60 -9.92 -4.92
CA PHE A 145 -0.36 -8.49 -5.19
C PHE A 145 0.50 -8.26 -6.43
N CYS A 146 1.17 -9.29 -6.89
CA CYS A 146 2.20 -9.22 -7.94
C CYS A 146 1.66 -9.40 -9.34
#